data_779e43b9544e9f629743312d49c0e896
#
_entry.id   779e43b9544e9f629743312d49c0e896
#
_cell.length_a   1.000
_cell.length_b   1.000
_cell.length_c   1.000
_cell.angle_alpha   90.00
_cell.angle_beta   90.00
_cell.angle_gamma   90.00
#
_symmetry.space_group_name_H-M   'P 1'
#
loop_
_entity.id
_entity.type
_entity.pdbx_description
1 polymer ?
#
loop_
_entity_poly.entity_id
_entity_poly.type
_entity_poly.pdbx_seq_one_letter_code
_entity_poly.pdbx_strand_id
1 'polypeptide(L)'
;MKQFKPYIPADKVMPELTPTSVILGIILAIVFGGANAYLGLRVGMTVSASIPAAVLSMSIVRMIMRRDSILENNMVQTIGSAGESLAAGAIFTLPTLFMWTDENPDIKPPSFLMIAFVAICGGLIGVLFMIPLRTALIVEEHGTLPFPEGTACAEVLLAGETSGHKSMQVFSGLGISAVYKFIADGLHLFPGEITWTISSYKGSGFGMDVLPALVGVGYICGAKVASYLLSGAVLGWFVIMPLLVLVGGDNILFPASVPIRELSVDQLWGNYVRYIGAGAVAAGGIFSLLKSFPLIASTFAKALKGFGHTDGNSRTSKDIPLPYAIGGILIVAFGLSAFPNIPINPVTSILIIIFGFFFATVSARMVGVVGSSNNPVSGMAIATLLFATILLKQAGIAGYRGMTSAICIGTVICIIAAMAGDTSQDLKTGYIVGATPYLQQIGELIGSIASGLTIGGVLYLLNAAWGYGSTELPAPQATLMKMVVEGVMNGNLPWGLVIVGICIAVVVEILGIPVLPFAIGLYLPIYLTVPIMIGGLIRLFVEKRRFADEGSRETVRNNGILFSSGMIAGEGLVGILLAILAVFGVSDRINLGLMGFHLGKWGGCLFFLALLFSMIYMIHKTKDKQSSNNTL
;
A
#
# COMPACT_ATOMS: atom_id res chain seq x y z
N MET A 1 23.13 7.36 27.75
CA MET A 1 23.09 7.28 26.30
C MET A 1 23.58 8.61 25.72
N LYS A 2 24.48 8.61 24.71
CA LYS A 2 24.83 9.86 24.03
C LYS A 2 23.57 10.41 23.38
N GLN A 3 23.20 11.66 23.71
CA GLN A 3 22.04 12.33 23.15
C GLN A 3 22.25 12.45 21.64
N PHE A 4 21.31 11.94 20.84
CA PHE A 4 21.36 12.03 19.38
C PHE A 4 21.36 13.51 18.96
N LYS A 5 22.25 13.88 18.05
CA LYS A 5 22.31 15.24 17.51
C LYS A 5 21.71 15.24 16.09
N PRO A 6 20.59 15.91 15.86
CA PRO A 6 20.02 16.04 14.52
C PRO A 6 20.92 16.87 13.60
N TYR A 7 20.75 16.73 12.28
CA TYR A 7 21.53 17.47 11.28
C TYR A 7 21.34 18.98 11.42
N ILE A 8 20.11 19.45 11.52
CA ILE A 8 19.80 20.84 11.85
C ILE A 8 19.64 20.96 13.37
N PRO A 9 20.53 21.69 14.07
CA PRO A 9 20.45 21.86 15.51
C PRO A 9 19.15 22.51 15.98
N ALA A 10 18.73 22.22 17.19
CA ALA A 10 17.46 22.69 17.74
C ALA A 10 17.37 24.22 17.90
N ASP A 11 18.51 24.91 18.05
CA ASP A 11 18.64 26.37 18.15
C ASP A 11 18.54 27.09 16.80
N LYS A 12 18.76 26.35 15.68
CA LYS A 12 18.67 26.93 14.35
C LYS A 12 17.22 26.90 13.87
N VAL A 13 16.65 28.08 13.64
CA VAL A 13 15.30 28.24 13.07
C VAL A 13 15.41 28.43 11.56
N MET A 14 14.73 27.57 10.81
CA MET A 14 14.64 27.62 9.34
C MET A 14 13.17 27.54 8.92
N PRO A 15 12.79 28.04 7.73
CA PRO A 15 11.45 27.83 7.19
C PRO A 15 11.16 26.32 7.00
N GLU A 16 10.00 25.87 7.48
CA GLU A 16 9.53 24.48 7.35
C GLU A 16 8.16 24.45 6.68
N LEU A 17 7.12 24.95 7.37
CA LEU A 17 5.75 25.01 6.86
C LEU A 17 5.53 26.34 6.14
N THR A 18 5.90 26.41 4.87
CA THR A 18 5.73 27.58 4.00
C THR A 18 4.54 27.37 3.07
N PRO A 19 3.94 28.44 2.50
CA PRO A 19 2.89 28.28 1.49
C PRO A 19 3.31 27.37 0.34
N THR A 20 4.57 27.41 -0.03
CA THR A 20 5.15 26.58 -1.07
C THR A 20 5.19 25.12 -0.68
N SER A 21 5.72 24.80 0.52
CA SER A 21 5.80 23.42 0.98
C SER A 21 4.40 22.83 1.14
N VAL A 22 3.42 23.63 1.58
CA VAL A 22 2.02 23.19 1.70
C VAL A 22 1.40 22.91 0.33
N ILE A 23 1.49 23.85 -0.62
CA ILE A 23 0.88 23.68 -1.95
C ILE A 23 1.51 22.49 -2.69
N LEU A 24 2.84 22.42 -2.71
CA LEU A 24 3.54 21.33 -3.38
C LEU A 24 3.26 19.98 -2.69
N GLY A 25 3.24 19.97 -1.35
CA GLY A 25 2.87 18.78 -0.57
C GLY A 25 1.46 18.30 -0.86
N ILE A 26 0.47 19.19 -0.93
CA ILE A 26 -0.92 18.87 -1.30
C ILE A 26 -0.98 18.27 -2.71
N ILE A 27 -0.28 18.86 -3.68
CA ILE A 27 -0.24 18.33 -5.04
C ILE A 27 0.33 16.91 -5.04
N LEU A 28 1.44 16.68 -4.33
CA LEU A 28 2.03 15.35 -4.24
C LEU A 28 1.14 14.36 -3.47
N ALA A 29 0.44 14.80 -2.42
CA ALA A 29 -0.52 13.97 -1.68
C ALA A 29 -1.65 13.46 -2.60
N ILE A 30 -2.20 14.32 -3.45
CA ILE A 30 -3.25 13.95 -4.41
C ILE A 30 -2.69 13.01 -5.48
N VAL A 31 -1.54 13.33 -6.03
CA VAL A 31 -0.89 12.56 -7.10
C VAL A 31 -0.49 11.16 -6.62
N PHE A 32 0.23 11.06 -5.51
CA PHE A 32 0.65 9.78 -4.95
C PHE A 32 -0.53 9.00 -4.36
N GLY A 33 -1.49 9.68 -3.75
CA GLY A 33 -2.72 9.06 -3.28
C GLY A 33 -3.48 8.38 -4.42
N GLY A 34 -3.67 9.07 -5.55
CA GLY A 34 -4.29 8.51 -6.75
C GLY A 34 -3.50 7.35 -7.36
N ALA A 35 -2.19 7.53 -7.55
CA ALA A 35 -1.32 6.51 -8.11
C ALA A 35 -1.28 5.24 -7.24
N ASN A 36 -1.17 5.40 -5.92
CA ASN A 36 -1.17 4.28 -4.98
C ASN A 36 -2.54 3.61 -4.87
N ALA A 37 -3.63 4.37 -4.99
CA ALA A 37 -4.97 3.81 -5.08
C ALA A 37 -5.12 2.89 -6.30
N TYR A 38 -4.71 3.35 -7.48
CA TYR A 38 -4.72 2.53 -8.69
C TYR A 38 -3.87 1.25 -8.52
N LEU A 39 -2.61 1.40 -8.08
CA LEU A 39 -1.71 0.27 -7.89
C LEU A 39 -2.25 -0.73 -6.86
N GLY A 40 -2.66 -0.27 -5.71
CA GLY A 40 -3.15 -1.12 -4.63
C GLY A 40 -4.45 -1.86 -4.97
N LEU A 41 -5.32 -1.24 -5.78
CA LEU A 41 -6.52 -1.90 -6.31
C LEU A 41 -6.19 -2.94 -7.38
N ARG A 42 -5.12 -2.75 -8.13
CA ARG A 42 -4.67 -3.71 -9.14
C ARG A 42 -3.92 -4.89 -8.51
N VAL A 43 -3.00 -4.63 -7.61
CA VAL A 43 -2.03 -5.61 -7.08
C VAL A 43 -2.38 -6.10 -5.67
N GLY A 44 -3.19 -5.36 -4.92
CA GLY A 44 -3.49 -5.65 -3.52
C GLY A 44 -2.37 -5.29 -2.55
N MET A 45 -1.37 -4.54 -3.00
CA MET A 45 -0.24 -4.06 -2.21
C MET A 45 -0.03 -2.56 -2.46
N THR A 46 0.47 -1.87 -1.47
CA THR A 46 0.82 -0.44 -1.54
C THR A 46 2.31 -0.26 -1.31
N VAL A 47 2.86 0.84 -1.81
CA VAL A 47 4.29 1.15 -1.71
C VAL A 47 4.44 2.58 -1.19
N SER A 48 5.32 2.77 -0.22
CA SER A 48 5.59 4.09 0.36
C SER A 48 6.10 5.09 -0.67
N ALA A 49 5.50 6.27 -0.67
CA ALA A 49 5.88 7.40 -1.52
C ALA A 49 6.85 8.37 -0.84
N SER A 50 7.24 8.17 0.42
CA SER A 50 8.09 9.10 1.18
C SER A 50 9.39 9.44 0.46
N ILE A 51 10.13 8.44 -0.03
CA ILE A 51 11.39 8.66 -0.76
C ILE A 51 11.16 9.35 -2.12
N PRO A 52 10.24 8.88 -2.99
CA PRO A 52 9.89 9.59 -4.22
C PRO A 52 9.44 11.03 -3.98
N ALA A 53 8.62 11.28 -2.97
CA ALA A 53 8.15 12.61 -2.62
C ALA A 53 9.31 13.53 -2.21
N ALA A 54 10.25 13.04 -1.39
CA ALA A 54 11.46 13.78 -1.03
C ALA A 54 12.31 14.16 -2.25
N VAL A 55 12.54 13.21 -3.16
CA VAL A 55 13.33 13.44 -4.38
C VAL A 55 12.66 14.44 -5.32
N LEU A 56 11.34 14.30 -5.53
CA LEU A 56 10.56 15.22 -6.36
C LEU A 56 10.53 16.62 -5.74
N SER A 57 10.33 16.70 -4.42
CA SER A 57 10.38 17.97 -3.68
C SER A 57 11.69 18.71 -3.91
N MET A 58 12.82 18.05 -3.62
CA MET A 58 14.14 18.65 -3.82
C MET A 58 14.34 19.13 -5.25
N SER A 59 13.89 18.34 -6.24
CA SER A 59 14.05 18.69 -7.65
C SER A 59 13.19 19.89 -8.04
N ILE A 60 11.93 19.92 -7.63
CA ILE A 60 10.99 21.01 -7.97
C ILE A 60 11.38 22.31 -7.25
N VAL A 61 11.68 22.23 -5.95
CA VAL A 61 12.06 23.40 -5.15
C VAL A 61 13.35 24.04 -5.68
N ARG A 62 14.34 23.24 -6.08
CA ARG A 62 15.59 23.76 -6.70
C ARG A 62 15.37 24.34 -8.09
N MET A 63 14.66 23.61 -8.97
CA MET A 63 14.50 24.01 -10.37
C MET A 63 13.60 25.24 -10.52
N ILE A 64 12.49 25.29 -9.76
CA ILE A 64 11.46 26.31 -9.92
C ILE A 64 11.73 27.49 -8.97
N MET A 65 12.10 27.21 -7.73
CA MET A 65 12.17 28.23 -6.68
C MET A 65 13.58 28.73 -6.40
N ARG A 66 14.60 28.05 -6.92
CA ARG A 66 16.03 28.37 -6.69
C ARG A 66 16.36 28.52 -5.19
N ARG A 67 15.66 27.80 -4.35
CA ARG A 67 15.86 27.70 -2.90
C ARG A 67 16.34 26.30 -2.56
N ASP A 68 17.09 26.20 -1.47
CA ASP A 68 17.56 24.91 -0.96
C ASP A 68 17.31 24.93 0.55
N SER A 69 16.22 24.28 0.98
CA SER A 69 15.86 24.14 2.38
C SER A 69 15.45 22.70 2.65
N ILE A 70 16.31 21.98 3.34
CA ILE A 70 16.07 20.57 3.71
C ILE A 70 14.78 20.42 4.52
N LEU A 71 14.45 21.41 5.38
CA LEU A 71 13.25 21.36 6.22
C LEU A 71 11.98 21.61 5.41
N GLU A 72 12.01 22.50 4.39
CA GLU A 72 10.89 22.65 3.45
C GLU A 72 10.68 21.38 2.61
N ASN A 73 11.77 20.75 2.14
CA ASN A 73 11.71 19.50 1.39
C ASN A 73 11.16 18.37 2.25
N ASN A 74 11.57 18.27 3.52
CA ASN A 74 11.00 17.32 4.48
C ASN A 74 9.50 17.56 4.69
N MET A 75 9.07 18.82 4.78
CA MET A 75 7.65 19.16 4.94
C MET A 75 6.81 18.77 3.72
N VAL A 76 7.32 19.02 2.50
CA VAL A 76 6.65 18.58 1.25
C VAL A 76 6.52 17.07 1.21
N GLN A 77 7.57 16.35 1.60
CA GLN A 77 7.58 14.90 1.67
C GLN A 77 6.55 14.39 2.69
N THR A 78 6.52 14.95 3.91
CA THR A 78 5.57 14.61 4.96
C THR A 78 4.11 14.80 4.51
N ILE A 79 3.77 15.96 3.91
CA ILE A 79 2.41 16.20 3.40
C ILE A 79 2.08 15.23 2.25
N GLY A 80 3.06 14.96 1.38
CA GLY A 80 2.89 14.10 0.21
C GLY A 80 2.68 12.63 0.57
N SER A 81 3.43 12.09 1.52
CA SER A 81 3.31 10.69 1.95
C SER A 81 2.03 10.43 2.74
N ALA A 82 1.56 11.40 3.54
CA ALA A 82 0.27 11.30 4.22
C ALA A 82 -0.88 11.02 3.23
N GLY A 83 -0.82 11.61 2.02
CA GLY A 83 -1.83 11.37 0.99
C GLY A 83 -1.81 9.95 0.45
N GLU A 84 -0.64 9.41 0.21
CA GLU A 84 -0.44 8.03 -0.22
C GLU A 84 -0.93 7.04 0.82
N SER A 85 -0.57 7.24 2.07
CA SER A 85 -0.90 6.36 3.18
C SER A 85 -2.40 6.33 3.48
N LEU A 86 -3.08 7.48 3.42
CA LEU A 86 -4.54 7.55 3.53
C LEU A 86 -5.20 6.72 2.43
N ALA A 87 -4.75 6.89 1.18
CA ALA A 87 -5.28 6.13 0.05
C ALA A 87 -5.08 4.63 0.26
N ALA A 88 -3.90 4.20 0.73
CA ALA A 88 -3.60 2.80 1.05
C ALA A 88 -4.60 2.18 2.03
N GLY A 89 -4.98 2.90 3.08
CA GLY A 89 -5.99 2.44 4.03
C GLY A 89 -7.41 2.39 3.43
N ALA A 90 -7.77 3.36 2.60
CA ALA A 90 -9.11 3.51 2.03
C ALA A 90 -9.44 2.43 0.99
N ILE A 91 -8.50 2.10 0.11
CA ILE A 91 -8.72 1.17 -1.02
C ILE A 91 -8.88 -0.28 -0.61
N PHE A 92 -8.48 -0.65 0.59
CA PHE A 92 -8.63 -2.03 1.06
C PHE A 92 -10.07 -2.38 1.45
N THR A 93 -10.92 -1.39 1.68
CA THR A 93 -12.26 -1.58 2.23
C THR A 93 -13.35 -0.88 1.43
N LEU A 94 -13.20 0.41 1.10
CA LEU A 94 -14.24 1.22 0.46
C LEU A 94 -14.74 0.68 -0.90
N PRO A 95 -13.92 0.08 -1.77
CA PRO A 95 -14.40 -0.47 -3.03
C PRO A 95 -15.46 -1.55 -2.87
N THR A 96 -15.50 -2.21 -1.70
CA THR A 96 -16.57 -3.17 -1.36
C THR A 96 -17.97 -2.57 -1.48
N LEU A 97 -18.13 -1.29 -1.13
CA LEU A 97 -19.42 -0.60 -1.21
C LEU A 97 -19.88 -0.43 -2.66
N PHE A 98 -18.96 -0.20 -3.57
CA PHE A 98 -19.25 -0.13 -5.01
C PHE A 98 -19.60 -1.51 -5.58
N MET A 99 -18.84 -2.55 -5.20
CA MET A 99 -19.11 -3.93 -5.63
C MET A 99 -20.54 -4.37 -5.26
N TRP A 100 -21.02 -4.02 -4.07
CA TRP A 100 -22.41 -4.32 -3.67
C TRP A 100 -23.44 -3.56 -4.50
N THR A 101 -23.13 -2.33 -4.90
CA THR A 101 -24.01 -1.54 -5.77
C THR A 101 -24.07 -2.13 -7.19
N ASP A 102 -22.93 -2.57 -7.71
CA ASP A 102 -22.84 -3.15 -9.05
C ASP A 102 -23.55 -4.52 -9.13
N GLU A 103 -23.57 -5.28 -8.02
CA GLU A 103 -24.28 -6.57 -7.91
C GLU A 103 -25.78 -6.43 -7.66
N ASN A 104 -26.21 -5.36 -6.99
CA ASN A 104 -27.61 -5.13 -6.66
C ASN A 104 -28.03 -3.67 -6.95
N PRO A 105 -28.73 -3.43 -8.05
CA PRO A 105 -29.17 -2.08 -8.46
C PRO A 105 -30.07 -1.36 -7.45
N ASP A 106 -30.71 -2.07 -6.52
CA ASP A 106 -31.53 -1.46 -5.48
C ASP A 106 -30.69 -0.75 -4.40
N ILE A 107 -29.39 -1.03 -4.35
CA ILE A 107 -28.45 -0.41 -3.43
C ILE A 107 -27.89 0.87 -4.04
N LYS A 108 -28.04 1.98 -3.35
CA LYS A 108 -27.46 3.26 -3.80
C LYS A 108 -25.95 3.25 -3.63
N PRO A 109 -25.19 3.82 -4.61
CA PRO A 109 -23.75 3.96 -4.49
C PRO A 109 -23.37 4.81 -3.25
N PRO A 110 -22.20 4.56 -2.64
CA PRO A 110 -21.74 5.34 -1.51
C PRO A 110 -21.59 6.81 -1.92
N SER A 111 -22.09 7.76 -1.14
CA SER A 111 -21.96 9.16 -1.53
C SER A 111 -20.49 9.63 -1.44
N PHE A 112 -20.10 10.53 -2.33
CA PHE A 112 -18.77 11.15 -2.32
C PHE A 112 -18.42 11.74 -0.97
N LEU A 113 -19.38 12.47 -0.35
CA LEU A 113 -19.18 13.08 0.97
C LEU A 113 -18.98 12.04 2.08
N MET A 114 -19.68 10.91 2.03
CA MET A 114 -19.49 9.81 2.96
C MET A 114 -18.08 9.25 2.88
N ILE A 115 -17.61 8.96 1.67
CA ILE A 115 -16.25 8.44 1.43
C ILE A 115 -15.22 9.43 1.95
N ALA A 116 -15.32 10.71 1.54
CA ALA A 116 -14.39 11.75 1.94
C ALA A 116 -14.38 11.93 3.47
N PHE A 117 -15.54 11.95 4.10
CA PHE A 117 -15.64 12.15 5.55
C PHE A 117 -15.06 10.98 6.34
N VAL A 118 -15.38 9.73 5.96
CA VAL A 118 -14.81 8.51 6.56
C VAL A 118 -13.29 8.50 6.41
N ALA A 119 -12.78 8.85 5.22
CA ALA A 119 -11.36 8.87 4.94
C ALA A 119 -10.62 9.95 5.75
N ILE A 120 -11.14 11.18 5.78
CA ILE A 120 -10.58 12.28 6.56
C ILE A 120 -10.56 11.94 8.04
N CYS A 121 -11.66 11.41 8.58
CA CYS A 121 -11.73 11.04 9.99
C CYS A 121 -10.69 9.97 10.35
N GLY A 122 -10.54 8.94 9.51
CA GLY A 122 -9.50 7.91 9.70
C GLY A 122 -8.09 8.52 9.68
N GLY A 123 -7.81 9.39 8.70
CA GLY A 123 -6.53 10.08 8.57
C GLY A 123 -6.18 10.94 9.78
N LEU A 124 -7.11 11.82 10.16
CA LEU A 124 -6.92 12.71 11.31
C LEU A 124 -6.68 11.94 12.61
N ILE A 125 -7.50 10.92 12.90
CA ILE A 125 -7.34 10.10 14.11
C ILE A 125 -6.02 9.36 14.08
N GLY A 126 -5.59 8.83 12.93
CA GLY A 126 -4.31 8.11 12.79
C GLY A 126 -3.10 8.98 13.13
N VAL A 127 -3.06 10.21 12.60
CA VAL A 127 -2.01 11.20 12.93
C VAL A 127 -2.06 11.58 14.42
N LEU A 128 -3.26 11.89 14.94
CA LEU A 128 -3.42 12.30 16.33
C LEU A 128 -3.02 11.19 17.32
N PHE A 129 -3.25 9.91 17.01
CA PHE A 129 -2.80 8.79 17.83
C PHE A 129 -1.28 8.64 17.83
N MET A 130 -0.59 9.08 16.77
CA MET A 130 0.87 9.00 16.73
C MET A 130 1.55 10.02 17.65
N ILE A 131 0.89 11.12 18.02
CA ILE A 131 1.46 12.17 18.87
C ILE A 131 1.96 11.61 20.22
N PRO A 132 1.14 10.93 21.05
CA PRO A 132 1.61 10.35 22.30
C PRO A 132 2.63 9.21 22.13
N LEU A 133 2.67 8.58 20.96
CA LEU A 133 3.57 7.46 20.68
C LEU A 133 4.96 7.91 20.21
N ARG A 134 5.09 9.14 19.68
CA ARG A 134 6.34 9.65 19.09
C ARG A 134 7.53 9.56 20.03
N THR A 135 7.41 10.08 21.24
CA THR A 135 8.52 10.10 22.18
C THR A 135 9.02 8.69 22.51
N ALA A 136 8.10 7.77 22.79
CA ALA A 136 8.44 6.40 23.14
C ALA A 136 9.10 5.64 21.98
N LEU A 137 8.53 5.74 20.76
CA LEU A 137 8.97 4.92 19.63
C LEU A 137 10.15 5.53 18.86
N ILE A 138 10.17 6.87 18.70
CA ILE A 138 11.16 7.53 17.83
C ILE A 138 12.34 8.06 18.62
N VAL A 139 12.11 8.61 19.81
CA VAL A 139 13.18 9.22 20.61
C VAL A 139 13.83 8.20 21.54
N GLU A 140 13.04 7.54 22.39
CA GLU A 140 13.57 6.60 23.40
C GLU A 140 14.10 5.31 22.75
N GLU A 141 13.39 4.77 21.76
CA GLU A 141 13.79 3.55 21.04
C GLU A 141 14.59 3.84 19.76
N HIS A 142 15.19 5.03 19.61
CA HIS A 142 15.98 5.40 18.42
C HIS A 142 17.06 4.38 18.04
N GLY A 143 17.71 3.75 19.00
CA GLY A 143 18.77 2.76 18.78
C GLY A 143 18.26 1.34 18.48
N THR A 144 16.98 1.05 18.75
CA THR A 144 16.38 -0.29 18.62
C THR A 144 15.39 -0.39 17.47
N LEU A 145 14.71 0.71 17.13
CA LEU A 145 13.79 0.78 15.99
C LEU A 145 14.45 1.55 14.84
N PRO A 146 14.84 0.85 13.76
CA PRO A 146 15.57 1.47 12.65
C PRO A 146 14.70 2.42 11.81
N PHE A 147 13.38 2.21 11.73
CA PHE A 147 12.49 2.93 10.82
C PHE A 147 13.10 3.04 9.41
N PRO A 148 13.19 1.91 8.66
CA PRO A 148 14.08 1.80 7.51
C PRO A 148 13.77 2.82 6.40
N GLU A 149 12.50 3.10 6.12
CA GLU A 149 12.10 4.05 5.07
C GLU A 149 12.32 5.50 5.53
N GLY A 150 11.98 5.83 6.78
CA GLY A 150 12.22 7.16 7.33
C GLY A 150 13.71 7.49 7.44
N THR A 151 14.53 6.51 7.83
CA THR A 151 15.99 6.66 7.85
C THR A 151 16.55 6.84 6.44
N ALA A 152 16.11 6.01 5.47
CA ALA A 152 16.53 6.14 4.08
C ALA A 152 16.06 7.47 3.46
N CYS A 153 14.86 7.94 3.79
CA CYS A 153 14.36 9.24 3.35
C CYS A 153 15.22 10.39 3.89
N ALA A 154 15.58 10.36 5.18
CA ALA A 154 16.50 11.33 5.77
C ALA A 154 17.87 11.32 5.07
N GLU A 155 18.43 10.15 4.79
CA GLU A 155 19.69 10.02 4.05
C GLU A 155 19.59 10.61 2.62
N VAL A 156 18.45 10.42 1.96
CA VAL A 156 18.19 11.00 0.63
C VAL A 156 18.12 12.51 0.70
N LEU A 157 17.42 13.08 1.70
CA LEU A 157 17.35 14.52 1.91
C LEU A 157 18.73 15.12 2.19
N LEU A 158 19.51 14.49 3.07
CA LEU A 158 20.88 14.91 3.41
C LEU A 158 21.82 14.83 2.21
N ALA A 159 21.75 13.74 1.44
CA ALA A 159 22.56 13.58 0.23
C ALA A 159 22.11 14.52 -0.91
N GLY A 160 20.86 14.92 -0.90
CA GLY A 160 20.30 15.88 -1.84
C GLY A 160 20.92 17.27 -1.69
N GLU A 161 21.29 17.68 -0.48
CA GLU A 161 22.05 18.95 -0.26
C GLU A 161 23.43 18.94 -0.93
N THR A 162 24.04 17.75 -1.11
CA THR A 162 25.41 17.63 -1.62
C THR A 162 25.52 17.26 -3.09
N SER A 163 24.51 16.60 -3.71
CA SER A 163 24.57 16.18 -5.12
C SER A 163 23.22 15.88 -5.75
N GLY A 164 22.89 16.54 -6.88
CA GLY A 164 21.62 16.43 -7.61
C GLY A 164 21.39 15.15 -8.44
N HIS A 165 22.21 14.08 -8.30
CA HIS A 165 22.16 12.91 -9.19
C HIS A 165 21.07 11.86 -8.83
N LYS A 166 20.56 11.83 -7.60
CA LYS A 166 19.59 10.82 -7.16
C LYS A 166 18.19 11.02 -7.76
N SER A 167 17.80 12.26 -8.05
CA SER A 167 16.52 12.58 -8.68
C SER A 167 16.37 12.00 -10.08
N MET A 168 17.47 11.87 -10.83
CA MET A 168 17.47 11.32 -12.18
C MET A 168 16.98 9.88 -12.23
N GLN A 169 17.22 9.06 -11.19
CA GLN A 169 16.76 7.68 -11.13
C GLN A 169 15.23 7.60 -11.04
N VAL A 170 14.63 8.39 -10.16
CA VAL A 170 13.15 8.43 -10.00
C VAL A 170 12.49 8.94 -11.28
N PHE A 171 12.98 10.06 -11.86
CA PHE A 171 12.42 10.59 -13.09
C PHE A 171 12.59 9.66 -14.29
N SER A 172 13.72 8.94 -14.38
CA SER A 172 13.94 7.95 -15.43
C SER A 172 12.97 6.77 -15.29
N GLY A 173 12.80 6.24 -14.07
CA GLY A 173 11.83 5.20 -13.79
C GLY A 173 10.41 5.63 -14.13
N LEU A 174 10.01 6.83 -13.69
CA LEU A 174 8.70 7.42 -13.96
C LEU A 174 8.46 7.58 -15.47
N GLY A 175 9.42 8.17 -16.21
CA GLY A 175 9.27 8.43 -17.63
C GLY A 175 9.19 7.14 -18.45
N ILE A 176 10.09 6.17 -18.20
CA ILE A 176 10.10 4.88 -18.90
C ILE A 176 8.78 4.12 -18.64
N SER A 177 8.38 4.06 -17.38
CA SER A 177 7.14 3.35 -17.00
C SER A 177 5.90 4.04 -17.56
N ALA A 178 5.83 5.37 -17.52
CA ALA A 178 4.71 6.14 -18.06
C ALA A 178 4.54 5.88 -19.57
N VAL A 179 5.63 5.96 -20.34
CA VAL A 179 5.61 5.69 -21.78
C VAL A 179 5.23 4.24 -22.05
N TYR A 180 5.83 3.30 -21.32
CA TYR A 180 5.53 1.88 -21.46
C TYR A 180 4.06 1.56 -21.21
N LYS A 181 3.50 2.04 -20.09
CA LYS A 181 2.10 1.85 -19.71
C LYS A 181 1.15 2.46 -20.74
N PHE A 182 1.46 3.65 -21.24
CA PHE A 182 0.66 4.29 -22.27
C PHE A 182 0.66 3.50 -23.59
N ILE A 183 1.80 2.91 -23.98
CA ILE A 183 1.90 2.06 -25.18
C ILE A 183 1.14 0.74 -24.98
N ALA A 184 1.25 0.11 -23.81
CA ALA A 184 0.58 -1.17 -23.53
C ALA A 184 -0.94 -1.00 -23.42
N ASP A 185 -1.39 -0.20 -22.46
CA ASP A 185 -2.82 -0.12 -22.08
C ASP A 185 -3.53 1.09 -22.69
N GLY A 186 -2.81 2.14 -23.09
CA GLY A 186 -3.39 3.29 -23.78
C GLY A 186 -3.57 3.03 -25.29
N LEU A 187 -2.50 2.61 -25.95
CA LEU A 187 -2.52 2.30 -27.37
C LEU A 187 -2.91 0.84 -27.68
N HIS A 188 -2.93 -0.05 -26.68
CA HIS A 188 -3.19 -1.49 -26.83
C HIS A 188 -2.30 -2.15 -27.89
N LEU A 189 -1.03 -1.73 -27.98
CA LEU A 189 -0.09 -2.24 -28.96
C LEU A 189 0.28 -3.72 -28.68
N PHE A 190 0.30 -4.13 -27.43
CA PHE A 190 0.46 -5.50 -26.96
C PHE A 190 -0.36 -5.72 -25.68
N PRO A 191 -0.73 -6.98 -25.33
CA PRO A 191 -1.51 -7.24 -24.12
C PRO A 191 -0.65 -6.98 -22.87
N GLY A 192 -1.23 -6.30 -21.87
CA GLY A 192 -0.60 -6.08 -20.56
C GLY A 192 -0.47 -7.37 -19.74
N GLU A 193 -1.33 -8.36 -20.03
CA GLU A 193 -1.32 -9.68 -19.42
C GLU A 193 -1.16 -10.77 -20.49
N ILE A 194 -0.26 -11.71 -20.22
CA ILE A 194 0.02 -12.84 -21.10
C ILE A 194 -0.25 -14.14 -20.35
N THR A 195 -1.19 -14.92 -20.82
CA THR A 195 -1.56 -16.21 -20.20
C THR A 195 -1.41 -17.36 -21.17
N TRP A 196 -1.01 -18.53 -20.64
CA TRP A 196 -0.91 -19.80 -21.34
C TRP A 196 -1.60 -20.90 -20.52
N THR A 197 -2.49 -21.63 -21.13
CA THR A 197 -3.07 -22.85 -20.55
C THR A 197 -2.18 -24.04 -20.86
N ILE A 198 -1.99 -24.92 -19.87
CA ILE A 198 -1.19 -26.14 -20.03
C ILE A 198 -2.15 -27.31 -20.31
N SER A 199 -2.39 -27.60 -21.59
CA SER A 199 -3.36 -28.63 -22.00
C SER A 199 -3.02 -30.03 -21.52
N SER A 200 -1.72 -30.37 -21.35
CA SER A 200 -1.24 -31.63 -20.82
C SER A 200 -1.41 -31.78 -19.31
N TYR A 201 -1.60 -30.67 -18.58
CA TYR A 201 -1.82 -30.66 -17.14
C TYR A 201 -3.10 -29.87 -16.84
N LYS A 202 -4.23 -30.58 -16.98
CA LYS A 202 -5.58 -29.98 -16.87
C LYS A 202 -5.78 -29.25 -15.56
N GLY A 203 -6.44 -28.10 -15.63
CA GLY A 203 -6.69 -27.24 -14.47
C GLY A 203 -5.51 -26.38 -14.07
N SER A 204 -4.41 -26.35 -14.82
CA SER A 204 -3.29 -25.46 -14.60
C SER A 204 -3.06 -24.51 -15.76
N GLY A 205 -2.44 -23.38 -15.45
CA GLY A 205 -2.03 -22.39 -16.42
C GLY A 205 -0.82 -21.61 -15.91
N PHE A 206 -0.17 -20.89 -16.81
CA PHE A 206 0.90 -19.97 -16.50
C PHE A 206 0.57 -18.61 -17.10
N GLY A 207 0.87 -17.55 -16.37
CA GLY A 207 0.65 -16.20 -16.86
C GLY A 207 1.65 -15.23 -16.29
N MET A 208 1.77 -14.09 -16.94
CA MET A 208 2.64 -13.01 -16.54
C MET A 208 2.03 -11.67 -16.97
N ASP A 209 1.85 -10.78 -16.03
CA ASP A 209 1.60 -9.38 -16.30
C ASP A 209 2.93 -8.73 -16.70
N VAL A 210 2.95 -8.05 -17.85
CA VAL A 210 4.17 -7.48 -18.42
C VAL A 210 4.34 -6.00 -18.10
N LEU A 211 3.65 -5.50 -17.06
CA LEU A 211 3.68 -4.09 -16.67
C LEU A 211 4.81 -3.75 -15.68
N PRO A 212 5.28 -2.50 -15.69
CA PRO A 212 6.47 -2.07 -14.94
C PRO A 212 6.34 -2.12 -13.42
N ALA A 213 5.16 -1.77 -12.88
CA ALA A 213 4.98 -1.58 -11.44
C ALA A 213 5.25 -2.86 -10.64
N LEU A 214 4.81 -4.02 -11.15
CA LEU A 214 5.00 -5.31 -10.48
C LEU A 214 6.48 -5.69 -10.38
N VAL A 215 7.26 -5.42 -11.42
CA VAL A 215 8.71 -5.62 -11.39
C VAL A 215 9.35 -4.67 -10.37
N GLY A 216 8.89 -3.41 -10.33
CA GLY A 216 9.31 -2.42 -9.35
C GLY A 216 9.02 -2.87 -7.92
N VAL A 217 7.81 -3.32 -7.63
CA VAL A 217 7.43 -3.89 -6.33
C VAL A 217 8.33 -5.07 -5.96
N GLY A 218 8.57 -5.98 -6.89
CA GLY A 218 9.45 -7.13 -6.67
C GLY A 218 10.89 -6.74 -6.33
N TYR A 219 11.42 -5.71 -6.99
CA TYR A 219 12.75 -5.18 -6.68
C TYR A 219 12.81 -4.56 -5.28
N ILE A 220 11.78 -3.78 -4.89
CA ILE A 220 11.70 -3.16 -3.57
C ILE A 220 11.58 -4.21 -2.46
N CYS A 221 10.66 -5.18 -2.59
CA CYS A 221 10.45 -6.24 -1.61
C CYS A 221 11.62 -7.23 -1.52
N GLY A 222 12.34 -7.44 -2.63
CA GLY A 222 13.47 -8.35 -2.72
C GLY A 222 13.07 -9.82 -2.95
N ALA A 223 14.07 -10.63 -3.34
CA ALA A 223 13.87 -12.01 -3.78
C ALA A 223 13.22 -12.92 -2.72
N LYS A 224 13.51 -12.70 -1.44
CA LYS A 224 13.00 -13.54 -0.35
C LYS A 224 11.47 -13.41 -0.21
N VAL A 225 10.97 -12.18 -0.17
CA VAL A 225 9.51 -11.92 -0.07
C VAL A 225 8.82 -12.33 -1.37
N ALA A 226 9.40 -11.97 -2.52
CA ALA A 226 8.89 -12.38 -3.83
C ALA A 226 8.79 -13.91 -4.00
N SER A 227 9.74 -14.67 -3.44
CA SER A 227 9.68 -16.15 -3.47
C SER A 227 8.55 -16.72 -2.61
N TYR A 228 8.23 -16.10 -1.49
CA TYR A 228 7.08 -16.51 -0.68
C TYR A 228 5.75 -16.26 -1.41
N LEU A 229 5.60 -15.10 -2.06
CA LEU A 229 4.45 -14.80 -2.92
C LEU A 229 4.32 -15.83 -4.04
N LEU A 230 5.40 -16.08 -4.78
CA LEU A 230 5.37 -17.04 -5.88
C LEU A 230 5.06 -18.46 -5.39
N SER A 231 5.58 -18.89 -4.22
CA SER A 231 5.32 -20.24 -3.69
C SER A 231 3.85 -20.45 -3.35
N GLY A 232 3.16 -19.45 -2.83
CA GLY A 232 1.71 -19.48 -2.63
C GLY A 232 0.94 -19.63 -3.95
N ALA A 233 1.32 -18.86 -4.97
CA ALA A 233 0.71 -18.95 -6.30
C ALA A 233 0.95 -20.32 -6.96
N VAL A 234 2.17 -20.87 -6.84
CA VAL A 234 2.51 -22.22 -7.34
C VAL A 234 1.65 -23.27 -6.64
N LEU A 235 1.46 -23.20 -5.33
CA LEU A 235 0.56 -24.11 -4.61
C LEU A 235 -0.88 -24.02 -5.16
N GLY A 236 -1.40 -22.83 -5.38
CA GLY A 236 -2.74 -22.63 -5.94
C GLY A 236 -2.89 -23.20 -7.36
N TRP A 237 -2.01 -22.75 -8.26
CA TRP A 237 -2.16 -22.96 -9.71
C TRP A 237 -1.62 -24.30 -10.21
N PHE A 238 -0.60 -24.86 -9.55
CA PHE A 238 0.03 -26.11 -9.99
C PHE A 238 -0.25 -27.32 -9.07
N VAL A 239 -0.87 -27.10 -7.90
CA VAL A 239 -1.22 -28.22 -7.00
C VAL A 239 -2.72 -28.26 -6.77
N ILE A 240 -3.32 -27.20 -6.20
CA ILE A 240 -4.73 -27.23 -5.76
C ILE A 240 -5.67 -27.31 -6.95
N MET A 241 -5.51 -26.45 -7.97
CA MET A 241 -6.44 -26.45 -9.12
C MET A 241 -6.38 -27.75 -9.94
N PRO A 242 -5.20 -28.30 -10.32
CA PRO A 242 -5.14 -29.59 -10.98
C PRO A 242 -5.71 -30.74 -10.13
N LEU A 243 -5.47 -30.71 -8.82
CA LEU A 243 -6.04 -31.69 -7.90
C LEU A 243 -7.57 -31.65 -7.87
N LEU A 244 -8.15 -30.42 -7.85
CA LEU A 244 -9.60 -30.22 -7.94
C LEU A 244 -10.17 -30.80 -9.23
N VAL A 245 -9.52 -30.60 -10.36
CA VAL A 245 -9.97 -31.14 -11.66
C VAL A 245 -9.84 -32.69 -11.67
N LEU A 246 -8.76 -33.22 -11.11
CA LEU A 246 -8.51 -34.66 -11.06
C LEU A 246 -9.55 -35.40 -10.21
N VAL A 247 -9.88 -34.85 -9.04
CA VAL A 247 -10.78 -35.49 -8.07
C VAL A 247 -12.24 -35.11 -8.28
N GLY A 248 -12.50 -33.84 -8.66
CA GLY A 248 -13.84 -33.29 -8.78
C GLY A 248 -14.61 -33.77 -10.01
N GLY A 249 -13.94 -33.99 -11.14
CA GLY A 249 -14.52 -34.52 -12.36
C GLY A 249 -15.82 -33.86 -12.77
N ASP A 250 -16.90 -34.64 -12.86
CA ASP A 250 -18.25 -34.17 -13.25
C ASP A 250 -19.08 -33.62 -12.09
N ASN A 251 -18.53 -33.57 -10.87
CA ASN A 251 -19.25 -33.06 -9.74
C ASN A 251 -19.35 -31.51 -9.79
N ILE A 252 -20.53 -31.01 -9.39
CA ILE A 252 -20.75 -29.58 -9.16
C ILE A 252 -20.51 -29.33 -7.67
N LEU A 253 -19.45 -28.59 -7.35
CA LEU A 253 -19.12 -28.22 -5.97
C LEU A 253 -19.39 -26.71 -5.77
N PHE A 254 -20.11 -26.37 -4.70
CA PHE A 254 -20.31 -24.99 -4.30
C PHE A 254 -18.95 -24.31 -4.05
N PRO A 255 -18.71 -23.07 -4.55
CA PRO A 255 -19.70 -22.12 -5.09
C PRO A 255 -19.93 -22.17 -6.62
N ALA A 256 -19.27 -23.06 -7.36
CA ALA A 256 -19.53 -23.15 -8.80
C ALA A 256 -20.91 -23.76 -9.09
N SER A 257 -21.49 -23.38 -10.22
CA SER A 257 -22.79 -23.86 -10.72
C SER A 257 -22.70 -24.85 -11.87
N VAL A 258 -21.46 -25.15 -12.34
CA VAL A 258 -21.15 -26.08 -13.43
C VAL A 258 -20.14 -27.12 -12.97
N PRO A 259 -20.03 -28.28 -13.66
CA PRO A 259 -19.06 -29.32 -13.31
C PRO A 259 -17.61 -28.78 -13.30
N ILE A 260 -16.80 -29.26 -12.35
CA ILE A 260 -15.41 -28.78 -12.17
C ILE A 260 -14.58 -28.90 -13.44
N ARG A 261 -14.76 -29.97 -14.21
CA ARG A 261 -13.99 -30.21 -15.45
C ARG A 261 -14.30 -29.21 -16.58
N GLU A 262 -15.44 -28.52 -16.52
CA GLU A 262 -15.87 -27.55 -17.51
C GLU A 262 -15.40 -26.13 -17.18
N LEU A 263 -14.90 -25.93 -15.94
CA LEU A 263 -14.41 -24.63 -15.51
C LEU A 263 -13.08 -24.28 -16.20
N SER A 264 -12.97 -23.05 -16.64
CA SER A 264 -11.69 -22.48 -17.07
C SER A 264 -10.72 -22.35 -15.89
N VAL A 265 -9.44 -22.14 -16.18
CA VAL A 265 -8.40 -21.95 -15.16
C VAL A 265 -8.74 -20.76 -14.24
N ASP A 266 -9.20 -19.64 -14.81
CA ASP A 266 -9.58 -18.44 -14.06
C ASP A 266 -10.85 -18.67 -13.22
N GLN A 267 -11.80 -19.44 -13.73
CA GLN A 267 -13.00 -19.84 -12.97
C GLN A 267 -12.66 -20.80 -11.82
N LEU A 268 -11.72 -21.73 -12.01
CA LEU A 268 -11.23 -22.59 -10.93
C LEU A 268 -10.56 -21.78 -9.83
N TRP A 269 -9.71 -20.83 -10.22
CA TRP A 269 -9.10 -19.93 -9.27
C TRP A 269 -10.16 -19.09 -8.54
N GLY A 270 -11.07 -18.44 -9.26
CA GLY A 270 -12.09 -17.54 -8.69
C GLY A 270 -13.08 -18.24 -7.76
N ASN A 271 -13.50 -19.49 -8.11
CA ASN A 271 -14.50 -20.22 -7.31
C ASN A 271 -13.90 -20.98 -6.13
N TYR A 272 -12.62 -21.38 -6.17
CA TYR A 272 -12.05 -22.23 -5.13
C TYR A 272 -10.79 -21.65 -4.50
N VAL A 273 -9.73 -21.44 -5.27
CA VAL A 273 -8.42 -21.05 -4.74
C VAL A 273 -8.47 -19.70 -4.06
N ARG A 274 -9.24 -18.78 -4.58
CA ARG A 274 -9.46 -17.45 -3.99
C ARG A 274 -10.03 -17.52 -2.57
N TYR A 275 -11.00 -18.42 -2.29
CA TYR A 275 -11.55 -18.62 -0.95
C TYR A 275 -10.54 -19.30 0.00
N ILE A 276 -9.76 -20.27 -0.52
CA ILE A 276 -8.67 -20.87 0.24
C ILE A 276 -7.62 -19.81 0.59
N GLY A 277 -7.20 -19.01 -0.38
CA GLY A 277 -6.29 -17.90 -0.18
C GLY A 277 -6.81 -16.88 0.81
N ALA A 278 -8.12 -16.55 0.75
CA ALA A 278 -8.77 -15.64 1.69
C ALA A 278 -8.69 -16.16 3.14
N GLY A 279 -8.96 -17.45 3.36
CA GLY A 279 -8.80 -18.08 4.66
C GLY A 279 -7.36 -18.03 5.17
N ALA A 280 -6.39 -18.28 4.28
CA ALA A 280 -4.97 -18.21 4.62
C ALA A 280 -4.53 -16.78 4.96
N VAL A 281 -4.99 -15.76 4.22
CA VAL A 281 -4.67 -14.33 4.50
C VAL A 281 -5.28 -13.91 5.84
N ALA A 282 -6.54 -14.28 6.11
CA ALA A 282 -7.20 -13.98 7.38
C ALA A 282 -6.43 -14.60 8.57
N ALA A 283 -6.06 -15.88 8.48
CA ALA A 283 -5.25 -16.55 9.49
C ALA A 283 -3.86 -15.92 9.64
N GLY A 284 -3.20 -15.60 8.53
CA GLY A 284 -1.88 -14.93 8.53
C GLY A 284 -1.92 -13.56 9.19
N GLY A 285 -3.00 -12.78 8.98
CA GLY A 285 -3.25 -11.53 9.66
C GLY A 285 -3.40 -11.71 11.17
N ILE A 286 -4.19 -12.69 11.61
CA ILE A 286 -4.37 -13.04 13.03
C ILE A 286 -3.06 -13.50 13.65
N PHE A 287 -2.28 -14.38 12.99
CA PHE A 287 -0.98 -14.83 13.50
C PHE A 287 0.01 -13.68 13.65
N SER A 288 0.06 -12.76 12.68
CA SER A 288 0.89 -11.56 12.76
C SER A 288 0.54 -10.70 13.98
N LEU A 289 -0.78 -10.52 14.25
CA LEU A 289 -1.25 -9.80 15.43
C LEU A 289 -0.90 -10.52 16.73
N LEU A 290 -1.12 -11.83 16.81
CA LEU A 290 -0.82 -12.62 18.01
C LEU A 290 0.67 -12.61 18.34
N LYS A 291 1.54 -12.72 17.34
CA LYS A 291 3.00 -12.60 17.53
C LYS A 291 3.43 -11.21 18.03
N SER A 292 2.77 -10.17 17.55
CA SER A 292 3.06 -8.80 17.93
C SER A 292 2.44 -8.42 19.28
N PHE A 293 1.47 -9.17 19.78
CA PHE A 293 0.67 -8.83 20.97
C PHE A 293 1.50 -8.55 22.24
N PRO A 294 2.53 -9.35 22.63
CA PRO A 294 3.34 -9.06 23.83
C PRO A 294 4.08 -7.73 23.70
N LEU A 295 4.57 -7.44 22.50
CA LEU A 295 5.27 -6.21 22.18
C LEU A 295 4.32 -5.01 22.25
N ILE A 296 3.11 -5.17 21.70
CA ILE A 296 2.04 -4.18 21.71
C ILE A 296 1.64 -3.84 23.13
N ALA A 297 1.33 -4.84 23.95
CA ALA A 297 0.93 -4.66 25.35
C ALA A 297 2.00 -3.91 26.15
N SER A 298 3.29 -4.24 25.95
CA SER A 298 4.40 -3.56 26.61
C SER A 298 4.54 -2.10 26.16
N THR A 299 4.38 -1.82 24.86
CA THR A 299 4.48 -0.46 24.29
C THR A 299 3.30 0.40 24.73
N PHE A 300 2.09 -0.15 24.70
CA PHE A 300 0.90 0.51 25.22
C PHE A 300 1.03 0.87 26.70
N ALA A 301 1.51 -0.06 27.53
CA ALA A 301 1.77 0.20 28.95
C ALA A 301 2.82 1.28 29.18
N LYS A 302 3.87 1.34 28.34
CA LYS A 302 4.89 2.41 28.39
C LYS A 302 4.32 3.74 27.94
N ALA A 303 3.54 3.78 26.85
CA ALA A 303 2.88 4.98 26.36
C ALA A 303 1.95 5.58 27.43
N LEU A 304 1.14 4.76 28.08
CA LEU A 304 0.27 5.20 29.19
C LEU A 304 1.06 5.75 30.40
N LYS A 305 2.25 5.19 30.69
CA LYS A 305 3.13 5.70 31.77
C LYS A 305 3.86 6.97 31.38
N GLY A 306 4.15 7.18 30.09
CA GLY A 306 4.77 8.38 29.54
C GLY A 306 3.83 9.57 29.38
N PHE A 307 2.54 9.41 29.59
CA PHE A 307 1.56 10.51 29.57
C PHE A 307 1.93 11.55 30.63
N GLY A 308 2.40 12.71 30.18
CA GLY A 308 2.69 13.85 31.06
C GLY A 308 4.15 14.30 31.13
N HIS A 309 5.09 13.58 30.52
CA HIS A 309 6.48 14.03 30.43
C HIS A 309 6.71 14.79 29.12
N THR A 310 6.47 16.11 29.15
CA THR A 310 6.94 17.05 28.12
C THR A 310 8.34 17.49 28.54
N ASP A 311 9.36 16.70 28.22
CA ASP A 311 10.74 17.10 28.38
C ASP A 311 11.18 17.95 27.19
N GLY A 312 11.39 19.24 27.45
CA GLY A 312 12.22 20.08 26.63
C GLY A 312 11.51 21.21 25.90
N ASN A 313 11.95 22.43 26.19
CA ASN A 313 11.57 23.69 25.55
C ASN A 313 12.24 23.86 24.17
N SER A 314 12.81 22.80 23.59
CA SER A 314 13.52 22.87 22.30
C SER A 314 12.57 22.69 21.11
N ARG A 315 12.89 23.34 19.98
CA ARG A 315 12.11 23.25 18.73
C ARG A 315 11.88 21.78 18.31
N THR A 316 12.91 20.94 18.39
CA THR A 316 12.88 19.53 17.98
C THR A 316 12.19 18.58 18.96
N SER A 317 11.72 19.07 20.10
CA SER A 317 10.93 18.28 21.06
C SER A 317 9.47 18.71 21.17
N LYS A 318 9.06 19.77 20.43
CA LYS A 318 7.73 20.35 20.54
C LYS A 318 6.73 19.56 19.69
N ASP A 319 5.77 18.91 20.34
CA ASP A 319 4.62 18.24 19.72
C ASP A 319 3.34 19.10 19.82
N ILE A 320 2.27 18.69 19.10
CA ILE A 320 0.91 19.18 19.38
C ILE A 320 0.58 18.84 20.84
N PRO A 321 0.09 19.81 21.65
CA PRO A 321 -0.22 19.54 23.05
C PRO A 321 -1.26 18.41 23.20
N LEU A 322 -1.01 17.46 24.06
CA LEU A 322 -1.81 16.26 24.25
C LEU A 322 -3.33 16.51 24.48
N PRO A 323 -3.76 17.56 25.22
CA PRO A 323 -5.18 17.85 25.36
C PRO A 323 -5.87 18.16 24.03
N TYR A 324 -5.18 18.84 23.10
CA TYR A 324 -5.73 19.12 21.75
C TYR A 324 -5.79 17.85 20.91
N ALA A 325 -4.80 16.98 21.02
CA ALA A 325 -4.81 15.68 20.34
C ALA A 325 -5.98 14.80 20.82
N ILE A 326 -6.15 14.66 22.13
CA ILE A 326 -7.27 13.90 22.72
C ILE A 326 -8.61 14.54 22.35
N GLY A 327 -8.74 15.86 22.51
CA GLY A 327 -9.97 16.58 22.13
C GLY A 327 -10.30 16.37 20.65
N GLY A 328 -9.31 16.46 19.77
CA GLY A 328 -9.45 16.22 18.34
C GLY A 328 -9.92 14.79 18.03
N ILE A 329 -9.34 13.78 18.66
CA ILE A 329 -9.75 12.37 18.51
C ILE A 329 -11.21 12.19 18.89
N LEU A 330 -11.62 12.73 20.04
CA LEU A 330 -13.02 12.62 20.51
C LEU A 330 -13.98 13.33 19.56
N ILE A 331 -13.67 14.56 19.15
CA ILE A 331 -14.51 15.34 18.23
C ILE A 331 -14.68 14.59 16.90
N VAL A 332 -13.59 14.08 16.32
CA VAL A 332 -13.61 13.40 15.02
C VAL A 332 -14.34 12.06 15.13
N ALA A 333 -14.04 11.25 16.15
CA ALA A 333 -14.66 9.94 16.33
C ALA A 333 -16.17 10.02 16.61
N PHE A 334 -16.61 10.96 17.44
CA PHE A 334 -18.04 11.18 17.68
C PHE A 334 -18.73 11.94 16.54
N GLY A 335 -17.98 12.77 15.80
CA GLY A 335 -18.44 13.40 14.56
C GLY A 335 -18.87 12.38 13.50
N LEU A 336 -18.21 11.22 13.43
CA LEU A 336 -18.63 10.11 12.57
C LEU A 336 -20.05 9.61 12.88
N SER A 337 -20.45 9.56 14.14
CA SER A 337 -21.79 9.13 14.53
C SER A 337 -22.86 10.19 14.29
N ALA A 338 -22.48 11.44 14.15
CA ALA A 338 -23.39 12.55 13.88
C ALA A 338 -23.61 12.80 12.38
N PHE A 339 -22.77 12.19 11.51
CA PHE A 339 -22.84 12.44 10.07
C PHE A 339 -24.00 11.67 9.43
N PRO A 340 -24.90 12.34 8.67
CA PRO A 340 -26.01 11.69 7.98
C PRO A 340 -25.50 10.62 7.01
N ASN A 341 -26.20 9.50 6.91
CA ASN A 341 -25.91 8.39 6.00
C ASN A 341 -24.68 7.52 6.33
N ILE A 342 -23.92 7.81 7.39
CA ILE A 342 -22.93 6.88 7.91
C ILE A 342 -23.58 6.04 9.01
N PRO A 343 -23.70 4.72 8.85
CA PRO A 343 -24.38 3.88 9.85
C PRO A 343 -23.44 3.56 11.03
N ILE A 344 -22.85 4.58 11.63
CA ILE A 344 -22.00 4.52 12.83
C ILE A 344 -22.76 5.16 13.99
N ASN A 345 -22.80 4.50 15.14
CA ASN A 345 -23.41 5.01 16.36
C ASN A 345 -22.32 5.37 17.41
N PRO A 346 -22.64 6.09 18.49
CA PRO A 346 -21.67 6.47 19.51
C PRO A 346 -20.91 5.28 20.14
N VAL A 347 -21.54 4.11 20.24
CA VAL A 347 -20.91 2.90 20.78
C VAL A 347 -19.82 2.39 19.81
N THR A 348 -20.11 2.39 18.51
CA THR A 348 -19.12 2.02 17.49
C THR A 348 -18.02 3.07 17.35
N SER A 349 -18.27 4.34 17.66
CA SER A 349 -17.22 5.37 17.77
C SER A 349 -16.24 5.09 18.91
N ILE A 350 -16.70 4.60 20.05
CA ILE A 350 -15.82 4.15 21.15
C ILE A 350 -14.98 2.96 20.70
N LEU A 351 -15.55 2.03 19.95
CA LEU A 351 -14.84 0.90 19.39
C LEU A 351 -13.74 1.37 18.42
N ILE A 352 -14.02 2.36 17.57
CA ILE A 352 -13.04 2.98 16.68
C ILE A 352 -11.87 3.59 17.49
N ILE A 353 -12.15 4.28 18.60
CA ILE A 353 -11.11 4.86 19.45
C ILE A 353 -10.22 3.77 20.06
N ILE A 354 -10.82 2.73 20.63
CA ILE A 354 -10.09 1.66 21.31
C ILE A 354 -9.24 0.84 20.31
N PHE A 355 -9.87 0.32 19.27
CA PHE A 355 -9.18 -0.47 18.25
C PHE A 355 -8.25 0.39 17.40
N GLY A 356 -8.64 1.62 17.11
CA GLY A 356 -7.81 2.57 16.39
C GLY A 356 -6.49 2.85 17.10
N PHE A 357 -6.53 3.16 18.41
CA PHE A 357 -5.31 3.38 19.19
C PHE A 357 -4.46 2.10 19.31
N PHE A 358 -5.11 0.97 19.52
CA PHE A 358 -4.44 -0.32 19.55
C PHE A 358 -3.69 -0.58 18.23
N PHE A 359 -4.37 -0.49 17.08
CA PHE A 359 -3.76 -0.75 15.80
C PHE A 359 -2.80 0.34 15.33
N ALA A 360 -2.99 1.60 15.72
CA ALA A 360 -2.01 2.66 15.51
C ALA A 360 -0.68 2.32 16.19
N THR A 361 -0.74 1.88 17.46
CA THR A 361 0.44 1.48 18.23
C THR A 361 1.15 0.27 17.60
N VAL A 362 0.37 -0.74 17.18
CA VAL A 362 0.89 -1.93 16.47
C VAL A 362 1.59 -1.53 15.19
N SER A 363 0.89 -0.79 14.36
CA SER A 363 1.36 -0.34 13.06
C SER A 363 2.65 0.46 13.18
N ALA A 364 2.67 1.51 13.99
CA ALA A 364 3.85 2.36 14.17
C ALA A 364 5.09 1.56 14.63
N ARG A 365 4.89 0.57 15.51
CA ARG A 365 6.00 -0.27 15.97
C ARG A 365 6.45 -1.28 14.92
N MET A 366 5.51 -1.95 14.24
CA MET A 366 5.84 -2.89 13.16
C MET A 366 6.59 -2.18 12.03
N VAL A 367 6.10 -1.03 11.62
CA VAL A 367 6.73 -0.18 10.60
C VAL A 367 8.12 0.26 11.02
N GLY A 368 8.33 0.51 12.32
CA GLY A 368 9.66 0.79 12.86
C GLY A 368 10.70 -0.32 12.65
N VAL A 369 10.24 -1.56 12.47
CA VAL A 369 11.11 -2.73 12.21
C VAL A 369 11.17 -3.08 10.73
N VAL A 370 10.01 -3.10 10.03
CA VAL A 370 9.90 -3.71 8.68
C VAL A 370 9.66 -2.70 7.56
N GLY A 371 9.41 -1.43 7.87
CA GLY A 371 9.03 -0.38 6.91
C GLY A 371 7.53 -0.29 6.66
N SER A 372 7.07 0.85 6.13
CA SER A 372 5.66 1.15 5.85
C SER A 372 5.09 0.24 4.75
N SER A 373 5.87 -0.03 3.71
CA SER A 373 5.48 -0.92 2.60
C SER A 373 5.20 -2.37 3.02
N ASN A 374 5.71 -2.80 4.18
CA ASN A 374 5.49 -4.15 4.74
C ASN A 374 4.55 -4.15 5.94
N ASN A 375 3.83 -3.06 6.18
CA ASN A 375 2.88 -2.94 7.27
C ASN A 375 1.68 -3.89 7.06
N PRO A 376 1.33 -4.77 8.02
CA PRO A 376 0.23 -5.73 7.86
C PRO A 376 -1.16 -5.09 8.02
N VAL A 377 -1.40 -3.95 7.38
CA VAL A 377 -2.65 -3.18 7.48
C VAL A 377 -3.87 -4.02 7.11
N SER A 378 -3.76 -4.84 6.06
CA SER A 378 -4.85 -5.73 5.62
C SER A 378 -5.23 -6.76 6.69
N GLY A 379 -4.25 -7.33 7.41
CA GLY A 379 -4.50 -8.25 8.52
C GLY A 379 -5.24 -7.58 9.69
N MET A 380 -4.84 -6.35 10.03
CA MET A 380 -5.51 -5.54 11.06
C MET A 380 -6.94 -5.18 10.64
N ALA A 381 -7.15 -4.84 9.36
CA ALA A 381 -8.47 -4.56 8.81
C ALA A 381 -9.39 -5.80 8.85
N ILE A 382 -8.91 -6.99 8.48
CA ILE A 382 -9.66 -8.24 8.54
C ILE A 382 -10.09 -8.54 9.98
N ALA A 383 -9.17 -8.47 10.93
CA ALA A 383 -9.48 -8.71 12.34
C ALA A 383 -10.54 -7.74 12.87
N THR A 384 -10.41 -6.45 12.51
CA THR A 384 -11.40 -5.43 12.85
C THR A 384 -12.77 -5.74 12.24
N LEU A 385 -12.81 -6.06 10.95
CA LEU A 385 -14.05 -6.35 10.24
C LEU A 385 -14.75 -7.58 10.81
N LEU A 386 -14.02 -8.65 11.08
CA LEU A 386 -14.59 -9.84 11.72
C LEU A 386 -15.23 -9.49 13.06
N PHE A 387 -14.50 -8.79 13.91
CA PHE A 387 -14.99 -8.41 15.24
C PHE A 387 -16.18 -7.45 15.15
N ALA A 388 -16.08 -6.37 14.37
CA ALA A 388 -17.13 -5.39 14.19
C ALA A 388 -18.41 -6.02 13.60
N THR A 389 -18.24 -6.90 12.59
CA THR A 389 -19.37 -7.56 11.93
C THR A 389 -20.10 -8.51 12.88
N ILE A 390 -19.37 -9.28 13.70
CA ILE A 390 -19.95 -10.15 14.73
C ILE A 390 -20.73 -9.31 15.76
N LEU A 391 -20.14 -8.23 16.27
CA LEU A 391 -20.80 -7.34 17.24
C LEU A 391 -22.07 -6.71 16.67
N LEU A 392 -22.02 -6.19 15.43
CA LEU A 392 -23.17 -5.59 14.77
C LEU A 392 -24.28 -6.61 14.58
N LYS A 393 -23.95 -7.83 14.16
CA LYS A 393 -24.91 -8.93 14.00
C LYS A 393 -25.56 -9.30 15.34
N GLN A 394 -24.78 -9.40 16.42
CA GLN A 394 -25.30 -9.67 17.77
C GLN A 394 -26.15 -8.53 18.30
N ALA A 395 -25.84 -7.28 17.92
CA ALA A 395 -26.67 -6.10 18.26
C ALA A 395 -27.94 -5.99 17.41
N GLY A 396 -28.24 -6.96 16.54
CA GLY A 396 -29.41 -6.96 15.68
C GLY A 396 -29.31 -6.04 14.46
N ILE A 397 -28.15 -5.47 14.18
CA ILE A 397 -27.88 -4.63 13.00
C ILE A 397 -27.43 -5.56 11.86
N ALA A 398 -28.39 -6.11 11.14
CA ALA A 398 -28.15 -7.05 10.04
C ALA A 398 -28.41 -6.43 8.66
N GLY A 399 -28.20 -7.22 7.60
CA GLY A 399 -28.41 -6.84 6.22
C GLY A 399 -27.44 -5.77 5.73
N TYR A 400 -27.79 -5.08 4.65
CA TYR A 400 -26.94 -4.09 4.01
C TYR A 400 -26.45 -2.97 4.94
N ARG A 401 -27.35 -2.50 5.84
CA ARG A 401 -26.98 -1.45 6.82
C ARG A 401 -25.88 -1.92 7.77
N GLY A 402 -25.96 -3.17 8.24
CA GLY A 402 -24.92 -3.76 9.09
C GLY A 402 -23.61 -3.96 8.33
N MET A 403 -23.68 -4.44 7.10
CA MET A 403 -22.52 -4.63 6.24
C MET A 403 -21.82 -3.29 5.95
N THR A 404 -22.57 -2.25 5.58
CA THR A 404 -22.03 -0.90 5.35
C THR A 404 -21.40 -0.32 6.63
N SER A 405 -22.04 -0.50 7.78
CA SER A 405 -21.49 -0.08 9.07
C SER A 405 -20.15 -0.75 9.36
N ALA A 406 -20.06 -2.06 9.15
CA ALA A 406 -18.82 -2.83 9.34
C ALA A 406 -17.70 -2.30 8.43
N ILE A 407 -17.99 -2.10 7.14
CA ILE A 407 -17.01 -1.55 6.19
C ILE A 407 -16.56 -0.15 6.59
N CYS A 408 -17.46 0.75 7.00
CA CYS A 408 -17.06 2.09 7.47
C CYS A 408 -16.15 2.04 8.69
N ILE A 409 -16.48 1.20 9.69
CA ILE A 409 -15.62 1.00 10.87
C ILE A 409 -14.26 0.43 10.47
N GLY A 410 -14.26 -0.61 9.64
CA GLY A 410 -13.05 -1.23 9.11
C GLY A 410 -12.20 -0.25 8.32
N THR A 411 -12.82 0.61 7.51
CA THR A 411 -12.13 1.66 6.74
C THR A 411 -11.42 2.65 7.65
N VAL A 412 -12.14 3.20 8.63
CA VAL A 412 -11.55 4.17 9.56
C VAL A 412 -10.35 3.57 10.27
N ILE A 413 -10.46 2.33 10.78
CA ILE A 413 -9.38 1.67 11.50
C ILE A 413 -8.23 1.28 10.55
N CYS A 414 -8.52 0.87 9.32
CA CYS A 414 -7.53 0.58 8.29
C CYS A 414 -6.69 1.83 7.96
N ILE A 415 -7.36 2.96 7.78
CA ILE A 415 -6.70 4.25 7.53
C ILE A 415 -5.90 4.68 8.77
N ILE A 416 -6.44 4.56 9.98
CA ILE A 416 -5.71 4.86 11.21
C ILE A 416 -4.40 4.07 11.28
N ALA A 417 -4.44 2.77 11.01
CA ALA A 417 -3.26 1.93 11.05
C ALA A 417 -2.24 2.30 9.96
N ALA A 418 -2.69 2.57 8.74
CA ALA A 418 -1.82 3.00 7.66
C ALA A 418 -1.15 4.35 7.98
N MET A 419 -1.95 5.34 8.37
CA MET A 419 -1.48 6.68 8.72
C MET A 419 -0.53 6.71 9.91
N ALA A 420 -0.82 5.98 10.98
CA ALA A 420 0.07 5.91 12.14
C ALA A 420 1.43 5.28 11.78
N GLY A 421 1.42 4.27 10.91
CA GLY A 421 2.64 3.66 10.39
C GLY A 421 3.49 4.66 9.60
N ASP A 422 2.90 5.32 8.64
CA ASP A 422 3.58 6.29 7.76
C ASP A 422 4.06 7.53 8.53
N THR A 423 3.18 8.15 9.32
CA THR A 423 3.52 9.27 10.21
C THR A 423 4.72 8.93 11.10
N SER A 424 4.85 7.67 11.55
CA SER A 424 6.01 7.25 12.35
C SER A 424 7.32 7.27 11.55
N GLN A 425 7.31 6.91 10.27
CA GLN A 425 8.46 7.02 9.37
C GLN A 425 8.84 8.48 9.11
N ASP A 426 7.84 9.31 8.84
CA ASP A 426 8.05 10.73 8.56
C ASP A 426 8.58 11.50 9.77
N LEU A 427 8.05 11.24 10.94
CA LEU A 427 8.58 11.80 12.20
C LEU A 427 10.00 11.29 12.50
N LYS A 428 10.36 10.07 12.09
CA LYS A 428 11.74 9.57 12.16
C LYS A 428 12.65 10.32 11.20
N THR A 429 12.20 10.55 9.96
CA THR A 429 12.91 11.39 8.98
C THR A 429 13.20 12.76 9.58
N GLY A 430 12.18 13.42 10.10
CA GLY A 430 12.31 14.73 10.74
C GLY A 430 13.19 14.72 11.98
N TYR A 431 13.15 13.68 12.78
CA TYR A 431 14.02 13.52 13.95
C TYR A 431 15.50 13.49 13.55
N ILE A 432 15.85 12.79 12.47
CA ILE A 432 17.22 12.71 11.95
C ILE A 432 17.65 14.03 11.32
N VAL A 433 16.80 14.63 10.50
CA VAL A 433 17.07 15.90 9.79
C VAL A 433 17.05 17.09 10.75
N GLY A 434 16.29 17.00 11.84
CA GLY A 434 16.13 18.07 12.81
C GLY A 434 14.94 18.99 12.52
N ALA A 435 13.85 18.45 11.96
CA ALA A 435 12.59 19.15 11.77
C ALA A 435 11.84 19.37 13.09
N THR A 436 10.83 20.22 13.06
CA THR A 436 9.93 20.50 14.19
C THR A 436 8.76 19.52 14.16
N PRO A 437 8.63 18.58 15.13
CA PRO A 437 7.57 17.56 15.10
C PRO A 437 6.16 18.16 15.04
N TYR A 438 5.91 19.23 15.79
CA TYR A 438 4.64 19.96 15.76
C TYR A 438 4.22 20.39 14.34
N LEU A 439 5.18 20.90 13.54
CA LEU A 439 4.90 21.32 12.18
C LEU A 439 4.71 20.15 11.23
N GLN A 440 5.47 19.04 11.42
CA GLN A 440 5.24 17.81 10.65
C GLN A 440 3.86 17.21 10.93
N GLN A 441 3.45 17.15 12.20
CA GLN A 441 2.12 16.69 12.58
C GLN A 441 1.00 17.51 11.93
N ILE A 442 1.17 18.85 11.83
CA ILE A 442 0.25 19.69 11.06
C ILE A 442 0.30 19.36 9.57
N GLY A 443 1.50 19.14 9.01
CA GLY A 443 1.67 18.74 7.62
C GLY A 443 0.93 17.43 7.31
N GLU A 444 1.04 16.43 8.17
CA GLU A 444 0.30 15.16 8.08
C GLU A 444 -1.22 15.37 8.07
N LEU A 445 -1.73 16.22 8.96
CA LEU A 445 -3.16 16.55 8.99
C LEU A 445 -3.61 17.24 7.68
N ILE A 446 -2.79 18.14 7.13
CA ILE A 446 -3.07 18.80 5.84
C ILE A 446 -3.10 17.78 4.70
N GLY A 447 -2.10 16.90 4.62
CA GLY A 447 -2.01 15.85 3.61
C GLY A 447 -3.19 14.87 3.69
N SER A 448 -3.57 14.47 4.90
CA SER A 448 -4.73 13.62 5.16
C SER A 448 -6.05 14.26 4.69
N ILE A 449 -6.26 15.55 4.94
CA ILE A 449 -7.46 16.26 4.48
C ILE A 449 -7.47 16.34 2.95
N ALA A 450 -6.34 16.71 2.35
CA ALA A 450 -6.23 16.86 0.90
C ALA A 450 -6.52 15.54 0.16
N SER A 451 -5.91 14.45 0.60
CA SER A 451 -6.13 13.11 0.03
C SER A 451 -7.54 12.61 0.32
N GLY A 452 -8.04 12.79 1.55
CA GLY A 452 -9.40 12.36 1.92
C GLY A 452 -10.49 13.05 1.10
N LEU A 453 -10.29 14.32 0.72
CA LEU A 453 -11.20 15.04 -0.19
C LEU A 453 -11.17 14.48 -1.62
N THR A 454 -10.06 13.92 -2.07
CA THR A 454 -9.87 13.51 -3.47
C THR A 454 -10.04 12.00 -3.67
N ILE A 455 -9.80 11.18 -2.66
CA ILE A 455 -9.86 9.72 -2.78
C ILE A 455 -11.22 9.22 -3.26
N GLY A 456 -12.31 9.86 -2.82
CA GLY A 456 -13.65 9.54 -3.30
C GLY A 456 -13.78 9.68 -4.82
N GLY A 457 -13.26 10.78 -5.37
CA GLY A 457 -13.22 11.02 -6.83
C GLY A 457 -12.39 9.98 -7.57
N VAL A 458 -11.24 9.60 -7.02
CA VAL A 458 -10.38 8.54 -7.58
C VAL A 458 -11.13 7.21 -7.59
N LEU A 459 -11.79 6.84 -6.49
CA LEU A 459 -12.54 5.58 -6.42
C LEU A 459 -13.71 5.55 -7.41
N TYR A 460 -14.46 6.65 -7.52
CA TYR A 460 -15.53 6.76 -8.53
C TYR A 460 -15.01 6.65 -9.96
N LEU A 461 -13.90 7.34 -10.25
CA LEU A 461 -13.28 7.31 -11.58
C LEU A 461 -12.83 5.89 -11.95
N LEU A 462 -12.16 5.21 -11.04
CA LEU A 462 -11.63 3.86 -11.29
C LEU A 462 -12.76 2.83 -11.45
N ASN A 463 -13.83 2.94 -10.63
CA ASN A 463 -15.01 2.08 -10.79
C ASN A 463 -15.71 2.33 -12.14
N ALA A 464 -15.89 3.59 -12.51
CA ALA A 464 -16.53 3.94 -13.78
C ALA A 464 -15.72 3.51 -15.00
N ALA A 465 -14.37 3.50 -14.89
CA ALA A 465 -13.49 3.11 -15.98
C ALA A 465 -13.47 1.59 -16.24
N TRP A 466 -13.39 0.79 -15.16
CA TRP A 466 -13.12 -0.65 -15.30
C TRP A 466 -14.01 -1.55 -14.42
N GLY A 467 -14.66 -1.01 -13.40
CA GLY A 467 -15.39 -1.79 -12.40
C GLY A 467 -14.46 -2.58 -11.47
N TYR A 468 -14.81 -2.62 -10.18
CA TYR A 468 -14.03 -3.38 -9.20
C TYR A 468 -14.30 -4.89 -9.34
N GLY A 469 -13.23 -5.68 -9.25
CA GLY A 469 -13.28 -7.13 -9.42
C GLY A 469 -13.12 -7.60 -10.86
N SER A 470 -12.94 -6.67 -11.82
CA SER A 470 -12.60 -6.98 -13.22
C SER A 470 -11.15 -7.49 -13.34
N THR A 471 -10.79 -7.93 -14.55
CA THR A 471 -9.40 -8.32 -14.88
C THR A 471 -8.45 -7.12 -14.82
N GLU A 472 -8.90 -5.95 -15.23
CA GLU A 472 -8.14 -4.72 -15.22
C GLU A 472 -7.98 -4.13 -13.82
N LEU A 473 -9.00 -4.33 -12.96
CA LEU A 473 -9.02 -3.80 -11.60
C LEU A 473 -9.53 -4.83 -10.59
N PRO A 474 -8.73 -5.86 -10.27
CA PRO A 474 -9.17 -7.01 -9.45
C PRO A 474 -9.59 -6.65 -8.03
N ALA A 475 -9.11 -5.54 -7.47
CA ALA A 475 -9.36 -5.06 -6.11
C ALA A 475 -9.29 -6.18 -5.05
N PRO A 476 -8.15 -6.92 -4.95
CA PRO A 476 -8.10 -8.18 -4.21
C PRO A 476 -8.40 -8.02 -2.74
N GLN A 477 -7.91 -6.97 -2.09
CA GLN A 477 -8.15 -6.72 -0.67
C GLN A 477 -9.62 -6.37 -0.40
N ALA A 478 -10.21 -5.48 -1.19
CA ALA A 478 -11.62 -5.10 -1.04
C ALA A 478 -12.56 -6.29 -1.28
N THR A 479 -12.24 -7.14 -2.25
CA THR A 479 -12.99 -8.37 -2.48
C THR A 479 -12.89 -9.33 -1.29
N LEU A 480 -11.70 -9.45 -0.68
CA LEU A 480 -11.53 -10.21 0.55
C LEU A 480 -12.37 -9.64 1.70
N MET A 481 -12.36 -8.32 1.90
CA MET A 481 -13.18 -7.67 2.93
C MET A 481 -14.68 -7.88 2.69
N LYS A 482 -15.11 -7.80 1.42
CA LYS A 482 -16.49 -8.15 1.02
C LYS A 482 -16.86 -9.56 1.46
N MET A 483 -16.04 -10.56 1.10
CA MET A 483 -16.29 -11.96 1.46
C MET A 483 -16.35 -12.17 2.98
N VAL A 484 -15.48 -11.51 3.75
CA VAL A 484 -15.47 -11.61 5.21
C VAL A 484 -16.77 -11.06 5.80
N VAL A 485 -17.20 -9.88 5.39
CA VAL A 485 -18.41 -9.23 5.91
C VAL A 485 -19.68 -10.02 5.52
N GLU A 486 -19.81 -10.40 4.25
CA GLU A 486 -20.95 -11.20 3.77
C GLU A 486 -21.00 -12.56 4.44
N GLY A 487 -19.86 -13.20 4.61
CA GLY A 487 -19.80 -14.50 5.24
C GLY A 487 -20.27 -14.52 6.68
N VAL A 488 -19.91 -13.51 7.44
CA VAL A 488 -20.39 -13.38 8.82
C VAL A 488 -21.85 -12.96 8.87
N MET A 489 -22.27 -11.99 8.04
CA MET A 489 -23.66 -11.48 8.06
C MET A 489 -24.66 -12.47 7.49
N ASN A 490 -24.39 -13.01 6.31
CA ASN A 490 -25.34 -13.83 5.54
C ASN A 490 -25.16 -15.33 5.74
N GLY A 491 -24.00 -15.79 6.25
CA GLY A 491 -23.71 -17.20 6.48
C GLY A 491 -23.40 -18.02 5.22
N ASN A 492 -23.30 -17.40 4.04
CA ASN A 492 -23.17 -18.05 2.73
C ASN A 492 -21.72 -18.23 2.26
N LEU A 493 -20.75 -18.32 3.18
CA LEU A 493 -19.36 -18.59 2.81
C LEU A 493 -19.14 -20.07 2.57
N PRO A 494 -18.28 -20.44 1.61
CA PRO A 494 -17.79 -21.80 1.48
C PRO A 494 -16.77 -22.11 2.59
N TRP A 495 -17.28 -22.26 3.83
CA TRP A 495 -16.46 -22.44 5.03
C TRP A 495 -15.44 -23.57 4.91
N GLY A 496 -15.76 -24.63 4.19
CA GLY A 496 -14.81 -25.72 3.93
C GLY A 496 -13.53 -25.23 3.26
N LEU A 497 -13.66 -24.37 2.23
CA LEU A 497 -12.50 -23.80 1.51
C LEU A 497 -11.73 -22.80 2.39
N VAL A 498 -12.44 -21.98 3.15
CA VAL A 498 -11.82 -21.03 4.08
C VAL A 498 -11.01 -21.77 5.16
N ILE A 499 -11.57 -22.86 5.74
CA ILE A 499 -10.90 -23.68 6.75
C ILE A 499 -9.65 -24.36 6.15
N VAL A 500 -9.72 -24.87 4.91
CA VAL A 500 -8.53 -25.40 4.22
C VAL A 500 -7.44 -24.33 4.14
N GLY A 501 -7.80 -23.09 3.80
CA GLY A 501 -6.86 -21.98 3.79
C GLY A 501 -6.23 -21.68 5.16
N ILE A 502 -7.06 -21.68 6.22
CA ILE A 502 -6.58 -21.53 7.60
C ILE A 502 -5.59 -22.66 7.96
N CYS A 503 -5.91 -23.92 7.63
CA CYS A 503 -5.02 -25.05 7.89
C CYS A 503 -3.70 -24.93 7.14
N ILE A 504 -3.72 -24.49 5.87
CA ILE A 504 -2.50 -24.21 5.10
C ILE A 504 -1.67 -23.13 5.80
N ALA A 505 -2.29 -22.06 6.25
CA ALA A 505 -1.62 -20.98 6.98
C ALA A 505 -0.96 -21.49 8.28
N VAL A 506 -1.63 -22.36 9.03
CA VAL A 506 -1.06 -23.02 10.23
C VAL A 506 0.19 -23.83 9.88
N VAL A 507 0.14 -24.63 8.81
CA VAL A 507 1.29 -25.43 8.35
C VAL A 507 2.46 -24.51 7.97
N VAL A 508 2.20 -23.46 7.20
CA VAL A 508 3.21 -22.47 6.77
C VAL A 508 3.83 -21.77 7.98
N GLU A 509 3.01 -21.47 9.00
CA GLU A 509 3.47 -20.88 10.26
C GLU A 509 4.40 -21.81 11.04
N ILE A 510 4.04 -23.10 11.15
CA ILE A 510 4.87 -24.13 11.82
C ILE A 510 6.21 -24.31 11.11
N LEU A 511 6.23 -24.18 9.78
CA LEU A 511 7.47 -24.24 8.98
C LEU A 511 8.35 -22.99 9.13
N GLY A 512 7.90 -21.97 9.88
CA GLY A 512 8.64 -20.73 10.07
C GLY A 512 8.69 -19.82 8.84
N ILE A 513 7.79 -20.03 7.87
CA ILE A 513 7.64 -19.19 6.68
C ILE A 513 6.69 -18.04 7.03
N PRO A 514 7.00 -16.78 6.65
CA PRO A 514 6.07 -15.68 6.81
C PRO A 514 4.73 -15.96 6.10
N VAL A 515 3.68 -16.15 6.90
CA VAL A 515 2.38 -16.62 6.37
C VAL A 515 1.76 -15.59 5.44
N LEU A 516 1.82 -14.30 5.78
CA LEU A 516 1.11 -13.26 5.04
C LEU A 516 1.55 -13.14 3.57
N PRO A 517 2.86 -13.03 3.23
CA PRO A 517 3.30 -13.03 1.84
C PRO A 517 2.91 -14.32 1.08
N PHE A 518 3.05 -15.47 1.72
CA PHE A 518 2.65 -16.74 1.13
C PHE A 518 1.14 -16.78 0.83
N ALA A 519 0.32 -16.40 1.81
CA ALA A 519 -1.13 -16.37 1.69
C ALA A 519 -1.62 -15.39 0.63
N ILE A 520 -0.99 -14.19 0.54
CA ILE A 520 -1.26 -13.24 -0.53
C ILE A 520 -0.96 -13.86 -1.90
N GLY A 521 0.16 -14.56 -2.03
CA GLY A 521 0.51 -15.26 -3.27
C GLY A 521 -0.50 -16.35 -3.64
N LEU A 522 -1.01 -17.11 -2.65
CA LEU A 522 -2.06 -18.11 -2.86
C LEU A 522 -3.40 -17.46 -3.28
N TYR A 523 -3.69 -16.26 -2.73
CA TYR A 523 -4.90 -15.51 -3.03
C TYR A 523 -4.86 -14.82 -4.37
N LEU A 524 -3.70 -14.28 -4.78
CA LEU A 524 -3.53 -13.57 -6.04
C LEU A 524 -3.42 -14.54 -7.23
N PRO A 525 -3.87 -14.13 -8.42
CA PRO A 525 -3.57 -14.88 -9.63
C PRO A 525 -2.05 -14.94 -9.88
N ILE A 526 -1.58 -16.06 -10.46
CA ILE A 526 -0.16 -16.29 -10.69
C ILE A 526 0.49 -15.22 -11.60
N TYR A 527 -0.26 -14.68 -12.54
CA TYR A 527 0.26 -13.69 -13.49
C TYR A 527 0.68 -12.37 -12.81
N LEU A 528 0.18 -12.05 -11.61
CA LEU A 528 0.65 -10.91 -10.82
C LEU A 528 1.92 -11.24 -10.01
N THR A 529 2.10 -12.48 -9.58
CA THR A 529 3.23 -12.86 -8.72
C THR A 529 4.53 -13.15 -9.48
N VAL A 530 4.43 -13.57 -10.74
CA VAL A 530 5.59 -13.85 -11.61
C VAL A 530 6.46 -12.62 -11.85
N PRO A 531 5.95 -11.46 -12.30
CA PRO A 531 6.78 -10.27 -12.49
C PRO A 531 7.35 -9.73 -11.17
N ILE A 532 6.65 -9.89 -10.03
CA ILE A 532 7.20 -9.58 -8.71
C ILE A 532 8.44 -10.44 -8.44
N MET A 533 8.39 -11.74 -8.74
CA MET A 533 9.56 -12.61 -8.59
C MET A 533 10.70 -12.20 -9.51
N ILE A 534 10.41 -11.82 -10.75
CA ILE A 534 11.43 -11.34 -11.70
C ILE A 534 12.13 -10.10 -11.14
N GLY A 535 11.39 -9.12 -10.61
CA GLY A 535 11.95 -7.94 -9.95
C GLY A 535 12.85 -8.30 -8.76
N GLY A 536 12.40 -9.25 -7.92
CA GLY A 536 13.18 -9.79 -6.80
C GLY A 536 14.48 -10.47 -7.26
N LEU A 537 14.43 -11.23 -8.36
CA LEU A 537 15.60 -11.89 -8.94
C LEU A 537 16.61 -10.85 -9.52
N ILE A 538 16.12 -9.78 -10.15
CA ILE A 538 16.98 -8.69 -10.61
C ILE A 538 17.74 -8.08 -9.44
N ARG A 539 17.04 -7.79 -8.32
CA ARG A 539 17.70 -7.30 -7.11
C ARG A 539 18.75 -8.28 -6.59
N LEU A 540 18.42 -9.57 -6.50
CA LEU A 540 19.34 -10.60 -6.06
C LEU A 540 20.58 -10.68 -6.97
N PHE A 541 20.39 -10.58 -8.29
CA PHE A 541 21.47 -10.55 -9.26
C PHE A 541 22.37 -9.31 -9.08
N VAL A 542 21.78 -8.15 -8.87
CA VAL A 542 22.50 -6.91 -8.58
C VAL A 542 23.30 -7.04 -7.28
N GLU A 543 22.69 -7.54 -6.21
CA GLU A 543 23.34 -7.68 -4.90
C GLU A 543 24.44 -8.74 -4.84
N LYS A 544 24.36 -9.80 -5.66
CA LYS A 544 25.38 -10.87 -5.73
C LYS A 544 26.61 -10.54 -6.57
N ARG A 545 26.59 -9.43 -7.31
CA ARG A 545 27.79 -9.00 -8.05
C ARG A 545 28.91 -8.63 -7.08
N ARG A 546 30.16 -8.81 -7.54
CA ARG A 546 31.35 -8.36 -6.79
C ARG A 546 31.43 -6.83 -6.82
N PHE A 547 31.38 -6.21 -5.65
CA PHE A 547 31.60 -4.79 -5.43
C PHE A 547 32.96 -4.59 -4.77
N ALA A 548 33.54 -3.40 -4.95
CA ALA A 548 34.81 -3.04 -4.32
C ALA A 548 34.67 -2.90 -2.81
N ASP A 549 33.50 -2.40 -2.36
CA ASP A 549 33.12 -2.17 -0.97
C ASP A 549 31.61 -2.32 -0.74
N GLU A 550 31.19 -2.41 0.50
CA GLU A 550 29.79 -2.54 0.90
C GLU A 550 28.99 -1.26 0.60
N GLY A 551 29.60 -0.08 0.67
CA GLY A 551 28.99 1.19 0.33
C GLY A 551 28.58 1.29 -1.14
N SER A 552 29.41 0.78 -2.04
CA SER A 552 29.08 0.69 -3.49
C SER A 552 27.89 -0.24 -3.74
N ARG A 553 27.80 -1.37 -3.03
CA ARG A 553 26.68 -2.31 -3.12
C ARG A 553 25.38 -1.65 -2.66
N GLU A 554 25.42 -0.94 -1.54
CA GLU A 554 24.27 -0.24 -1.00
C GLU A 554 23.80 0.89 -1.91
N THR A 555 24.70 1.66 -2.49
CA THR A 555 24.40 2.71 -3.47
C THR A 555 23.65 2.15 -4.68
N VAL A 556 24.13 1.06 -5.27
CA VAL A 556 23.51 0.43 -6.45
C VAL A 556 22.13 -0.14 -6.09
N ARG A 557 22.00 -0.75 -4.92
CA ARG A 557 20.70 -1.22 -4.39
C ARG A 557 19.70 -0.07 -4.26
N ASN A 558 20.12 1.03 -3.64
CA ASN A 558 19.26 2.20 -3.40
C ASN A 558 18.88 2.90 -4.71
N ASN A 559 19.79 2.98 -5.69
CA ASN A 559 19.47 3.48 -7.04
C ASN A 559 18.37 2.64 -7.70
N GLY A 560 18.43 1.32 -7.55
CA GLY A 560 17.40 0.43 -8.04
C GLY A 560 16.05 0.61 -7.33
N ILE A 561 16.05 0.86 -6.03
CA ILE A 561 14.82 1.18 -5.27
C ILE A 561 14.22 2.50 -5.77
N LEU A 562 15.02 3.55 -5.95
CA LEU A 562 14.58 4.84 -6.48
C LEU A 562 14.00 4.72 -7.89
N PHE A 563 14.68 3.97 -8.78
CA PHE A 563 14.20 3.71 -10.12
C PHE A 563 12.86 2.95 -10.10
N SER A 564 12.76 1.90 -9.28
CA SER A 564 11.55 1.11 -9.11
C SER A 564 10.38 1.93 -8.55
N SER A 565 10.64 2.81 -7.58
CA SER A 565 9.63 3.73 -7.05
C SER A 565 9.14 4.70 -8.12
N GLY A 566 10.05 5.18 -9.00
CA GLY A 566 9.67 5.95 -10.18
C GLY A 566 8.79 5.15 -11.15
N MET A 567 9.13 3.86 -11.40
CA MET A 567 8.33 2.98 -12.25
C MET A 567 6.90 2.82 -11.73
N ILE A 568 6.74 2.60 -10.44
CA ILE A 568 5.44 2.47 -9.78
C ILE A 568 4.63 3.76 -9.91
N ALA A 569 5.25 4.91 -9.62
CA ALA A 569 4.59 6.20 -9.74
C ALA A 569 4.16 6.50 -11.19
N GLY A 570 5.03 6.23 -12.17
CA GLY A 570 4.75 6.46 -13.59
C GLY A 570 3.59 5.62 -14.11
N GLU A 571 3.56 4.33 -13.78
CA GLU A 571 2.45 3.45 -14.13
C GLU A 571 1.15 3.89 -13.45
N GLY A 572 1.18 4.20 -12.15
CA GLY A 572 0.01 4.66 -11.41
C GLY A 572 -0.59 5.95 -11.97
N LEU A 573 0.27 6.93 -12.31
CA LEU A 573 -0.17 8.20 -12.91
C LEU A 573 -0.82 8.00 -14.29
N VAL A 574 -0.21 7.18 -15.14
CA VAL A 574 -0.78 6.86 -16.45
C VAL A 574 -2.05 6.02 -16.30
N GLY A 575 -2.12 5.12 -15.31
CA GLY A 575 -3.35 4.40 -14.98
C GLY A 575 -4.51 5.34 -14.68
N ILE A 576 -4.31 6.36 -13.84
CA ILE A 576 -5.34 7.39 -13.59
C ILE A 576 -5.68 8.19 -14.87
N LEU A 577 -4.67 8.56 -15.66
CA LEU A 577 -4.90 9.25 -16.93
C LEU A 577 -5.74 8.39 -17.88
N LEU A 578 -5.44 7.10 -18.01
CA LEU A 578 -6.20 6.18 -18.85
C LEU A 578 -7.63 5.98 -18.33
N ALA A 579 -7.84 5.96 -17.02
CA ALA A 579 -9.19 5.93 -16.44
C ALA A 579 -9.99 7.17 -16.83
N ILE A 580 -9.37 8.37 -16.80
CA ILE A 580 -10.00 9.60 -17.27
C ILE A 580 -10.37 9.48 -18.76
N LEU A 581 -9.43 9.04 -19.59
CA LEU A 581 -9.66 8.88 -21.03
C LEU A 581 -10.76 7.85 -21.33
N ALA A 582 -10.84 6.76 -20.54
CA ALA A 582 -11.88 5.75 -20.67
C ALA A 582 -13.27 6.32 -20.37
N VAL A 583 -13.43 7.06 -19.27
CA VAL A 583 -14.71 7.69 -18.89
C VAL A 583 -15.19 8.73 -19.94
N PHE A 584 -14.25 9.44 -20.56
CA PHE A 584 -14.59 10.39 -21.66
C PHE A 584 -14.73 9.73 -23.03
N GLY A 585 -14.63 8.40 -23.14
CA GLY A 585 -14.76 7.65 -24.40
C GLY A 585 -13.64 7.92 -25.41
N VAL A 586 -12.48 8.39 -24.94
CA VAL A 586 -11.31 8.66 -25.79
C VAL A 586 -10.48 7.39 -25.99
N SER A 587 -10.52 6.44 -25.06
CA SER A 587 -9.74 5.21 -25.10
C SER A 587 -9.91 4.42 -26.40
N ASP A 588 -11.14 4.29 -26.90
CA ASP A 588 -11.42 3.55 -28.14
C ASP A 588 -10.82 4.24 -29.37
N ARG A 589 -10.70 5.57 -29.35
CA ARG A 589 -10.15 6.36 -30.48
C ARG A 589 -8.64 6.24 -30.60
N ILE A 590 -7.94 6.01 -29.49
CA ILE A 590 -6.48 5.88 -29.48
C ILE A 590 -6.01 4.43 -29.52
N ASN A 591 -6.94 3.47 -29.46
CA ASN A 591 -6.66 2.04 -29.41
C ASN A 591 -6.20 1.54 -30.79
N LEU A 592 -4.89 1.35 -30.96
CA LEU A 592 -4.29 0.80 -32.17
C LEU A 592 -4.67 -0.65 -32.42
N GLY A 593 -4.98 -1.41 -31.37
CA GLY A 593 -5.46 -2.78 -31.47
C GLY A 593 -6.77 -2.88 -32.26
N LEU A 594 -7.70 -1.93 -32.08
CA LEU A 594 -8.93 -1.84 -32.86
C LEU A 594 -8.67 -1.44 -34.31
N MET A 595 -7.54 -0.77 -34.59
CA MET A 595 -7.11 -0.40 -35.96
C MET A 595 -6.31 -1.52 -36.65
N GLY A 596 -6.17 -2.69 -36.02
CA GLY A 596 -5.44 -3.85 -36.56
C GLY A 596 -3.93 -3.87 -36.29
N PHE A 597 -3.41 -2.92 -35.54
CA PHE A 597 -2.01 -2.88 -35.12
C PHE A 597 -1.84 -3.51 -33.74
N HIS A 598 -1.60 -4.81 -33.68
CA HIS A 598 -1.41 -5.53 -32.42
C HIS A 598 -0.26 -6.54 -32.54
N LEU A 599 0.75 -6.42 -31.67
CA LEU A 599 1.96 -7.25 -31.70
C LEU A 599 1.77 -8.62 -31.03
N GLY A 600 0.60 -8.87 -30.42
CA GLY A 600 0.28 -10.11 -29.73
C GLY A 600 1.16 -10.40 -28.51
N LYS A 601 1.06 -11.63 -27.99
CA LYS A 601 1.77 -12.08 -26.79
C LYS A 601 3.30 -11.95 -26.92
N TRP A 602 3.85 -12.22 -28.08
CA TRP A 602 5.28 -12.13 -28.34
C TRP A 602 5.79 -10.69 -28.32
N GLY A 603 4.99 -9.75 -28.81
CA GLY A 603 5.27 -8.33 -28.69
C GLY A 603 5.34 -7.90 -27.22
N GLY A 604 4.40 -8.32 -26.38
CA GLY A 604 4.45 -8.08 -24.94
C GLY A 604 5.70 -8.63 -24.29
N CYS A 605 6.11 -9.87 -24.63
CA CYS A 605 7.36 -10.46 -24.12
C CYS A 605 8.60 -9.63 -24.53
N LEU A 606 8.65 -9.16 -25.78
CA LEU A 606 9.78 -8.36 -26.27
C LEU A 606 9.89 -7.01 -25.54
N PHE A 607 8.77 -6.30 -25.42
CA PHE A 607 8.73 -5.03 -24.70
C PHE A 607 9.07 -5.20 -23.22
N PHE A 608 8.60 -6.30 -22.59
CA PHE A 608 8.95 -6.60 -21.21
C PHE A 608 10.45 -6.87 -21.04
N LEU A 609 11.06 -7.62 -21.93
CA LEU A 609 12.53 -7.82 -21.93
C LEU A 609 13.27 -6.50 -22.10
N ALA A 610 12.80 -5.60 -22.97
CA ALA A 610 13.37 -4.27 -23.15
C ALA A 610 13.25 -3.43 -21.86
N LEU A 611 12.11 -3.53 -21.16
CA LEU A 611 11.91 -2.90 -19.85
C LEU A 611 12.90 -3.41 -18.81
N LEU A 612 13.08 -4.73 -18.68
CA LEU A 612 14.03 -5.33 -17.74
C LEU A 612 15.46 -4.91 -18.05
N PHE A 613 15.82 -4.88 -19.33
CA PHE A 613 17.14 -4.41 -19.78
C PHE A 613 17.35 -2.93 -19.42
N SER A 614 16.34 -2.07 -19.68
CA SER A 614 16.40 -0.65 -19.33
C SER A 614 16.61 -0.43 -17.82
N MET A 615 15.90 -1.20 -17.00
CA MET A 615 16.03 -1.19 -15.54
C MET A 615 17.45 -1.57 -15.11
N ILE A 616 17.99 -2.69 -15.59
CA ILE A 616 19.34 -3.16 -15.27
C ILE A 616 20.39 -2.13 -15.72
N TYR A 617 20.23 -1.57 -16.92
CA TYR A 617 21.14 -0.55 -17.47
C TYR A 617 21.16 0.71 -16.61
N MET A 618 19.97 1.24 -16.24
CA MET A 618 19.86 2.47 -15.46
C MET A 618 20.40 2.31 -14.03
N ILE A 619 20.21 1.14 -13.41
CA ILE A 619 20.78 0.83 -12.10
C ILE A 619 22.33 0.85 -12.15
N HIS A 620 22.94 0.40 -13.26
CA HIS A 620 24.41 0.29 -13.40
C HIS A 620 25.09 1.56 -13.92
N LYS A 621 24.42 2.36 -14.75
CA LYS A 621 24.98 3.57 -15.38
C LYS A 621 25.55 4.58 -14.37
N THR A 622 25.02 4.59 -13.15
CA THR A 622 25.45 5.49 -12.09
C THR A 622 26.83 5.13 -11.51
N LYS A 623 27.30 3.90 -11.71
CA LYS A 623 28.61 3.44 -11.22
C LYS A 623 29.78 4.10 -11.97
N ASP A 624 29.64 4.25 -13.28
CA ASP A 624 30.75 4.75 -14.13
C ASP A 624 31.02 6.25 -13.93
N LYS A 625 30.00 7.03 -13.54
CA LYS A 625 30.17 8.47 -13.28
C LYS A 625 30.79 8.80 -11.91
N GLN A 626 30.61 7.93 -10.90
CA GLN A 626 31.24 8.12 -9.59
C GLN A 626 32.73 7.72 -9.59
N SER A 627 33.10 6.71 -10.36
CA SER A 627 34.50 6.33 -10.50
C SER A 627 35.35 7.37 -11.26
N SER A 628 34.73 8.10 -12.20
CA SER A 628 35.42 9.16 -12.96
C SER A 628 35.56 10.47 -12.17
N ASN A 629 34.69 10.75 -11.17
CA ASN A 629 34.82 11.93 -10.32
C ASN A 629 35.73 11.73 -9.09
N ASN A 630 36.09 10.49 -8.75
CA ASN A 630 37.08 10.19 -7.70
C ASN A 630 38.51 10.05 -8.25
N THR A 631 38.69 10.21 -9.56
CA THR A 631 40.00 10.17 -10.24
C THR A 631 40.43 11.53 -10.78
N LEU A 632 39.71 12.60 -10.50
CA LEU A 632 40.10 14.00 -10.70
C LEU A 632 40.19 14.72 -9.35
#